data_97243bab97ba53a1a4e50efdd126d10c
#
_entry.id   97243bab97ba53a1a4e50efdd126d10c
#
_cell.length_a   1.000
_cell.length_b   1.000
_cell.length_c   1.000
_cell.angle_alpha   90.00
_cell.angle_beta   90.00
_cell.angle_gamma   90.00
#
_symmetry.space_group_name_H-M   'P 1'
#
loop_
_entity.id
_entity.type
_entity.pdbx_description
1 polymer ?
#
loop_
_entity_poly.entity_id
_entity_poly.type
_entity_poly.pdbx_seq_one_letter_code
_entity_poly.pdbx_strand_id
1 'polypeptide(L)'
;MTNLPSPKRGFTTGFHCTACGHKFRRELRRIYVDRPTFEQRQIYKQETRHSEYIIPQRIACPKCQAVDQYELTEYTLTSLSIAMTVALLTGNLVEGHPVRIIAFALSDGQVMHPLEALEKYRRQVATAPQDQQIRLRYANVLRTLGYLDEAQAEYTTLVDQDPAQLEAWYNLAAIHVALKRKREAKKALLQLVGKAQQASSLNQSEAGWAQNARYYLEGDWPLDELIPQGVFEAAPFRDSLIWRSNQERRKR
;
A
#
# COMPACT_ATOMS: atom_id res chain seq x y z
N MET A 1 -3.50 -16.71 -8.61
CA MET A 1 -3.38 -15.66 -7.58
C MET A 1 -3.67 -16.33 -6.24
N THR A 2 -2.66 -16.50 -5.40
CA THR A 2 -2.81 -17.15 -4.10
C THR A 2 -3.40 -16.14 -3.11
N ASN A 3 -4.62 -16.40 -2.66
CA ASN A 3 -5.25 -15.67 -1.57
C ASN A 3 -4.44 -15.92 -0.29
N LEU A 4 -3.61 -14.94 0.10
CA LEU A 4 -2.98 -14.97 1.41
C LEU A 4 -4.03 -14.60 2.47
N PRO A 5 -4.28 -15.45 3.47
CA PRO A 5 -5.24 -15.14 4.51
C PRO A 5 -4.83 -13.86 5.24
N SER A 6 -5.78 -12.96 5.43
CA SER A 6 -5.58 -11.78 6.27
C SER A 6 -5.14 -12.21 7.67
N PRO A 7 -4.12 -11.58 8.26
CA PRO A 7 -3.68 -11.96 9.61
C PRO A 7 -4.83 -11.85 10.60
N LYS A 8 -5.16 -12.96 11.27
CA LYS A 8 -6.28 -13.05 12.22
C LYS A 8 -6.10 -12.16 13.47
N ARG A 9 -4.89 -11.65 13.71
CA ARG A 9 -4.56 -10.75 14.83
C ARG A 9 -3.68 -9.60 14.33
N GLY A 10 -3.95 -8.39 14.83
CA GLY A 10 -3.09 -7.23 14.60
C GLY A 10 -1.74 -7.40 15.31
N PHE A 11 -0.73 -6.71 14.80
CA PHE A 11 0.58 -6.62 15.42
C PHE A 11 0.64 -5.36 16.28
N THR A 12 0.94 -5.54 17.59
CA THR A 12 1.07 -4.40 18.51
C THR A 12 2.36 -3.65 18.22
N THR A 13 2.23 -2.47 17.65
CA THR A 13 3.33 -1.58 17.29
C THR A 13 3.46 -0.47 18.32
N GLY A 14 4.65 -0.22 18.81
CA GLY A 14 4.99 0.88 19.70
C GLY A 14 5.44 2.12 18.92
N PHE A 15 4.94 3.27 19.33
CA PHE A 15 5.22 4.57 18.76
C PHE A 15 5.73 5.55 19.81
N HIS A 16 6.59 6.44 19.41
CA HIS A 16 7.06 7.60 20.16
C HIS A 16 6.66 8.86 19.38
N CYS A 17 5.75 9.67 19.93
CA CYS A 17 5.33 10.91 19.30
C CYS A 17 6.46 11.92 19.32
N THR A 18 6.89 12.40 18.16
CA THR A 18 7.97 13.41 18.04
C THR A 18 7.52 14.81 18.44
N ALA A 19 6.19 15.07 18.41
CA ALA A 19 5.65 16.38 18.81
C ALA A 19 5.58 16.59 20.33
N CYS A 20 5.30 15.52 21.14
CA CYS A 20 5.08 15.68 22.58
C CYS A 20 5.78 14.64 23.45
N GLY A 21 6.61 13.77 22.90
CA GLY A 21 7.36 12.74 23.60
C GLY A 21 6.52 11.57 24.15
N HIS A 22 5.21 11.54 23.90
CA HIS A 22 4.34 10.47 24.42
C HIS A 22 4.60 9.15 23.73
N LYS A 23 4.80 8.08 24.52
CA LYS A 23 4.92 6.71 24.03
C LYS A 23 3.55 6.02 24.09
N PHE A 24 3.14 5.38 23.00
CA PHE A 24 1.86 4.69 22.91
C PHE A 24 1.94 3.46 22.02
N ARG A 25 0.90 2.65 22.01
CA ARG A 25 0.80 1.43 21.20
C ARG A 25 -0.47 1.45 20.36
N ARG A 26 -0.39 0.84 19.16
CA ARG A 26 -1.52 0.59 18.26
C ARG A 26 -1.41 -0.80 17.67
N GLU A 27 -2.54 -1.44 17.46
CA GLU A 27 -2.60 -2.63 16.62
C GLU A 27 -2.62 -2.23 15.16
N LEU A 28 -1.67 -2.75 14.40
CA LEU A 28 -1.59 -2.57 12.96
C LEU A 28 -1.91 -3.89 12.27
N ARG A 29 -2.72 -3.82 11.22
CA ARG A 29 -3.00 -4.98 10.38
C ARG A 29 -1.87 -5.30 9.43
N ARG A 30 -1.14 -4.27 8.98
CA ARG A 30 -0.04 -4.38 8.01
C ARG A 30 1.04 -3.36 8.31
N ILE A 31 2.27 -3.78 8.04
CA ILE A 31 3.44 -2.91 7.95
C ILE A 31 4.11 -3.27 6.63
N TYR A 32 4.37 -2.28 5.80
CA TYR A 32 5.14 -2.50 4.58
C TYR A 32 6.63 -2.30 4.85
N VAL A 33 7.44 -3.14 4.23
CA VAL A 33 8.88 -2.95 4.15
C VAL A 33 9.22 -2.65 2.69
N ASP A 34 9.68 -1.45 2.43
CA ASP A 34 10.19 -1.07 1.11
C ASP A 34 11.51 -1.79 0.85
N ARG A 35 11.47 -2.80 -0.01
CA ARG A 35 12.62 -3.67 -0.28
C ARG A 35 13.85 -2.92 -0.74
N PRO A 36 13.78 -1.99 -1.72
CA PRO A 36 14.95 -1.24 -2.16
C PRO A 36 15.62 -0.47 -1.02
N THR A 37 14.83 0.26 -0.21
CA THR A 37 15.34 1.01 0.94
C THR A 37 15.92 0.10 2.01
N PHE A 38 15.28 -1.04 2.30
CA PHE A 38 15.79 -2.04 3.23
C PHE A 38 17.14 -2.59 2.77
N GLU A 39 17.28 -2.96 1.50
CA GLU A 39 18.55 -3.45 0.94
C GLU A 39 19.64 -2.38 1.04
N GLN A 40 19.35 -1.13 0.68
CA GLN A 40 20.30 -0.03 0.79
C GLN A 40 20.81 0.16 2.22
N ARG A 41 19.92 0.21 3.20
CA ARG A 41 20.29 0.45 4.61
C ARG A 41 20.92 -0.76 5.28
N GLN A 42 20.30 -1.93 5.16
CA GLN A 42 20.66 -3.10 5.97
C GLN A 42 21.74 -3.95 5.31
N ILE A 43 21.76 -4.03 3.98
CA ILE A 43 22.72 -4.84 3.24
C ILE A 43 23.93 -3.99 2.83
N TYR A 44 23.68 -2.86 2.18
CA TYR A 44 24.76 -2.03 1.62
C TYR A 44 25.25 -0.94 2.60
N LYS A 45 24.60 -0.81 3.78
CA LYS A 45 24.94 0.17 4.82
C LYS A 45 24.95 1.62 4.34
N GLN A 46 24.08 1.92 3.38
CA GLN A 46 23.90 3.26 2.83
C GLN A 46 22.85 4.04 3.61
N GLU A 47 23.06 5.35 3.73
CA GLU A 47 22.03 6.23 4.27
C GLU A 47 20.90 6.40 3.25
N THR A 48 19.67 6.43 3.75
CA THR A 48 18.47 6.67 2.95
C THR A 48 17.64 7.79 3.55
N ARG A 49 16.96 8.54 2.71
CA ARG A 49 16.11 9.66 3.14
C ARG A 49 14.92 9.22 3.99
N HIS A 50 14.37 8.06 3.67
CA HIS A 50 13.18 7.52 4.32
C HIS A 50 13.48 6.21 5.03
N SER A 51 12.63 5.87 6.02
CA SER A 51 12.69 4.57 6.67
C SER A 51 12.22 3.47 5.70
N GLU A 52 12.83 2.31 5.80
CA GLU A 52 12.36 1.11 5.11
C GLU A 52 10.99 0.63 5.57
N TYR A 53 10.53 1.04 6.75
CA TYR A 53 9.24 0.65 7.32
C TYR A 53 8.18 1.72 7.01
N ILE A 54 7.09 1.30 6.39
CA ILE A 54 5.96 2.14 6.00
C ILE A 54 4.72 1.65 6.73
N ILE A 55 4.06 2.54 7.45
CA ILE A 55 2.78 2.28 8.10
C ILE A 55 1.67 2.76 7.14
N PRO A 56 0.89 1.83 6.53
CA PRO A 56 -0.10 2.19 5.52
C PRO A 56 -1.43 2.68 6.16
N GLN A 57 -1.32 3.60 7.09
CA GLN A 57 -2.46 4.29 7.73
C GLN A 57 -2.00 5.53 8.49
N ARG A 58 -2.90 6.48 8.70
CA ARG A 58 -2.66 7.65 9.54
C ARG A 58 -2.55 7.25 11.01
N ILE A 59 -1.55 7.75 11.70
CA ILE A 59 -1.33 7.51 13.13
C ILE A 59 -1.43 8.84 13.88
N ALA A 60 -2.50 9.00 14.67
CA ALA A 60 -2.65 10.14 15.56
C ALA A 60 -2.16 9.81 16.97
N CYS A 61 -1.40 10.70 17.57
CA CYS A 61 -0.99 10.61 18.97
C CYS A 61 -2.22 10.75 19.88
N PRO A 62 -2.46 9.84 20.83
CA PRO A 62 -3.63 9.93 21.71
C PRO A 62 -3.56 11.10 22.69
N LYS A 63 -2.37 11.67 22.94
CA LYS A 63 -2.17 12.78 23.87
C LYS A 63 -2.31 14.15 23.22
N CYS A 64 -1.59 14.40 22.12
CA CYS A 64 -1.55 15.73 21.48
C CYS A 64 -2.26 15.81 20.14
N GLN A 65 -2.83 14.70 19.66
CA GLN A 65 -3.53 14.57 18.37
C GLN A 65 -2.66 14.86 17.12
N ALA A 66 -1.34 15.05 17.28
CA ALA A 66 -0.45 15.20 16.14
C ALA A 66 -0.51 13.94 15.27
N VAL A 67 -0.71 14.13 13.97
CA VAL A 67 -0.86 13.03 13.00
C VAL A 67 0.46 12.78 12.29
N ASP A 68 0.85 11.52 12.21
CA ASP A 68 2.05 11.03 11.52
C ASP A 68 3.38 11.65 12.02
N GLN A 69 3.36 12.27 13.20
CA GLN A 69 4.55 12.77 13.89
C GLN A 69 5.02 11.75 14.92
N TYR A 70 5.66 10.70 14.45
CA TYR A 70 6.11 9.60 15.31
C TYR A 70 7.38 8.94 14.78
N GLU A 71 8.04 8.26 15.70
CA GLU A 71 9.06 7.25 15.44
C GLU A 71 8.59 5.90 15.98
N LEU A 72 9.03 4.81 15.37
CA LEU A 72 8.82 3.48 15.93
C LEU A 72 9.70 3.30 17.16
N THR A 73 9.17 2.67 18.21
CA THR A 73 9.97 2.38 19.40
C THR A 73 11.08 1.36 19.08
N GLU A 74 12.17 1.41 19.82
CA GLU A 74 13.30 0.49 19.68
C GLU A 74 12.86 -0.98 19.73
N TYR A 75 11.95 -1.32 20.65
CA TYR A 75 11.36 -2.67 20.72
C TYR A 75 10.67 -3.06 19.41
N THR A 76 9.90 -2.16 18.81
CA THR A 76 9.24 -2.43 17.53
C THR A 76 10.25 -2.60 16.41
N LEU A 77 11.25 -1.72 16.32
CA LEU A 77 12.31 -1.79 15.31
C LEU A 77 13.09 -3.11 15.43
N THR A 78 13.44 -3.52 16.66
CA THR A 78 14.12 -4.80 16.91
C THR A 78 13.26 -5.98 16.45
N SER A 79 11.97 -5.98 16.78
CA SER A 79 11.05 -7.05 16.38
C SER A 79 10.89 -7.15 14.86
N LEU A 80 10.79 -6.01 14.17
CA LEU A 80 10.73 -5.94 12.70
C LEU A 80 12.05 -6.42 12.08
N SER A 81 13.18 -6.00 12.64
CA SER A 81 14.52 -6.41 12.19
C SER A 81 14.71 -7.92 12.28
N ILE A 82 14.26 -8.54 13.38
CA ILE A 82 14.29 -10.01 13.55
C ILE A 82 13.43 -10.67 12.47
N ALA A 83 12.19 -10.21 12.26
CA ALA A 83 11.30 -10.79 11.25
C ALA A 83 11.91 -10.69 9.85
N MET A 84 12.54 -9.56 9.52
CA MET A 84 13.23 -9.37 8.24
C MET A 84 14.47 -10.24 8.11
N THR A 85 15.24 -10.42 9.20
CA THR A 85 16.40 -11.32 9.22
C THR A 85 15.98 -12.77 8.95
N VAL A 86 14.89 -13.22 9.59
CA VAL A 86 14.31 -14.54 9.33
C VAL A 86 13.90 -14.67 7.86
N ALA A 87 13.21 -13.66 7.31
CA ALA A 87 12.81 -13.65 5.90
C ALA A 87 14.01 -13.71 4.93
N LEU A 88 15.10 -13.01 5.25
CA LEU A 88 16.35 -13.05 4.48
C LEU A 88 17.00 -14.45 4.52
N LEU A 89 17.01 -15.11 5.67
CA LEU A 89 17.65 -16.42 5.85
C LEU A 89 16.82 -17.56 5.25
N THR A 90 15.50 -17.51 5.39
CA THR A 90 14.58 -18.58 4.98
C THR A 90 13.99 -18.38 3.60
N GLY A 91 14.07 -17.16 3.07
CA GLY A 91 13.40 -16.75 1.82
C GLY A 91 11.89 -16.51 1.98
N ASN A 92 11.34 -16.63 3.20
CA ASN A 92 9.91 -16.45 3.45
C ASN A 92 9.65 -15.66 4.75
N LEU A 93 8.61 -14.85 4.76
CA LEU A 93 8.02 -14.36 6.01
C LEU A 93 7.22 -15.49 6.66
N VAL A 94 7.15 -15.48 8.00
CA VAL A 94 6.29 -16.38 8.74
C VAL A 94 4.85 -16.17 8.31
N GLU A 95 4.12 -17.26 8.05
CA GLU A 95 2.71 -17.20 7.65
C GLU A 95 1.89 -16.43 8.69
N GLY A 96 1.00 -15.54 8.21
CA GLY A 96 0.20 -14.67 9.08
C GLY A 96 0.96 -13.48 9.68
N HIS A 97 2.26 -13.28 9.38
CA HIS A 97 2.99 -12.11 9.84
C HIS A 97 2.44 -10.82 9.19
N PRO A 98 2.26 -9.72 9.94
CA PRO A 98 1.67 -8.47 9.44
C PRO A 98 2.58 -7.70 8.47
N VAL A 99 3.87 -8.02 8.45
CA VAL A 99 4.82 -7.41 7.52
C VAL A 99 4.57 -7.91 6.09
N ARG A 100 4.62 -6.97 5.13
CA ARG A 100 4.65 -7.26 3.69
C ARG A 100 5.86 -6.59 3.09
N ILE A 101 6.65 -7.35 2.34
CA ILE A 101 7.78 -6.82 1.59
C ILE A 101 7.25 -6.31 0.25
N ILE A 102 7.46 -5.05 -0.03
CA ILE A 102 6.96 -4.40 -1.24
C ILE A 102 8.09 -3.74 -2.02
N ALA A 103 7.87 -3.53 -3.31
CA ALA A 103 8.54 -2.54 -4.12
C ALA A 103 7.45 -1.66 -4.76
N PHE A 104 7.64 -0.35 -4.75
CA PHE A 104 6.70 0.57 -5.39
C PHE A 104 7.26 1.02 -6.72
N ALA A 105 6.53 0.73 -7.80
CA ALA A 105 6.88 1.16 -9.14
C ALA A 105 5.89 2.20 -9.66
N LEU A 106 6.42 3.24 -10.28
CA LEU A 106 5.65 4.21 -11.04
C LEU A 106 5.14 3.61 -12.35
N SER A 107 4.24 4.33 -13.03
CA SER A 107 3.69 3.91 -14.33
C SER A 107 4.73 3.78 -15.45
N ASP A 108 5.86 4.45 -15.33
CA ASP A 108 7.01 4.37 -16.23
C ASP A 108 7.98 3.22 -15.88
N GLY A 109 7.65 2.42 -14.88
CA GLY A 109 8.48 1.31 -14.39
C GLY A 109 9.60 1.74 -13.43
N GLN A 110 9.78 3.04 -13.17
CA GLN A 110 10.76 3.50 -12.20
C GLN A 110 10.38 3.04 -10.79
N VAL A 111 11.28 2.35 -10.11
CA VAL A 111 11.11 1.98 -8.70
C VAL A 111 11.57 3.12 -7.82
N MET A 112 10.72 3.54 -6.89
CA MET A 112 11.06 4.58 -5.91
C MET A 112 10.28 4.38 -4.61
N HIS A 113 10.77 5.02 -3.54
CA HIS A 113 10.08 4.98 -2.26
C HIS A 113 8.70 5.66 -2.34
N PRO A 114 7.61 5.08 -1.78
CA PRO A 114 6.26 5.66 -1.87
C PRO A 114 6.13 7.10 -1.37
N LEU A 115 6.91 7.51 -0.35
CA LEU A 115 6.92 8.90 0.11
C LEU A 115 7.57 9.86 -0.89
N GLU A 116 8.58 9.42 -1.63
CA GLU A 116 9.17 10.20 -2.72
C GLU A 116 8.19 10.34 -3.89
N ALA A 117 7.50 9.25 -4.22
CA ALA A 117 6.43 9.27 -5.22
C ALA A 117 5.31 10.24 -4.82
N LEU A 118 4.92 10.25 -3.54
CA LEU A 118 3.93 11.19 -3.01
C LEU A 118 4.36 12.65 -3.20
N GLU A 119 5.59 12.99 -2.85
CA GLU A 119 6.12 14.35 -3.03
C GLU A 119 6.22 14.74 -4.51
N LYS A 120 6.65 13.82 -5.36
CA LYS A 120 6.72 14.00 -6.82
C LYS A 120 5.34 14.34 -7.39
N TYR A 121 4.35 13.48 -7.15
CA TYR A 121 3.01 13.67 -7.70
C TYR A 121 2.28 14.85 -7.08
N ARG A 122 2.46 15.16 -5.80
CA ARG A 122 1.91 16.37 -5.17
C ARG A 122 2.37 17.63 -5.89
N ARG A 123 3.67 17.74 -6.21
CA ARG A 123 4.21 18.86 -6.98
C ARG A 123 3.63 18.91 -8.40
N GLN A 124 3.51 17.76 -9.05
CA GLN A 124 2.95 17.70 -10.40
C GLN A 124 1.47 18.10 -10.44
N VAL A 125 0.65 17.65 -9.49
CA VAL A 125 -0.76 18.07 -9.38
C VAL A 125 -0.86 19.59 -9.14
N ALA A 126 0.04 20.16 -8.33
CA ALA A 126 0.06 21.61 -8.09
C ALA A 126 0.40 22.42 -9.36
N THR A 127 1.24 21.91 -10.25
CA THR A 127 1.63 22.56 -11.51
C THR A 127 0.68 22.27 -12.66
N ALA A 128 0.00 21.12 -12.65
CA ALA A 128 -0.92 20.68 -13.70
C ALA A 128 -2.22 20.12 -13.09
N PRO A 129 -3.06 20.97 -12.45
CA PRO A 129 -4.23 20.51 -11.69
C PRO A 129 -5.33 19.89 -12.55
N GLN A 130 -5.32 20.12 -13.86
CA GLN A 130 -6.27 19.54 -14.81
C GLN A 130 -5.80 18.22 -15.43
N ASP A 131 -4.56 17.79 -15.15
CA ASP A 131 -4.06 16.52 -15.65
C ASP A 131 -4.61 15.36 -14.81
N GLN A 132 -5.62 14.69 -15.38
CA GLN A 132 -6.32 13.59 -14.72
C GLN A 132 -5.39 12.38 -14.49
N GLN A 133 -4.42 12.14 -15.37
CA GLN A 133 -3.49 11.02 -15.22
C GLN A 133 -2.54 11.26 -14.04
N ILE A 134 -1.99 12.46 -13.90
CA ILE A 134 -1.15 12.84 -12.76
C ILE A 134 -1.97 12.75 -11.46
N ARG A 135 -3.19 13.28 -11.45
CA ARG A 135 -4.10 13.21 -10.29
C ARG A 135 -4.42 11.77 -9.91
N LEU A 136 -4.68 10.89 -10.89
CA LEU A 136 -4.93 9.47 -10.66
C LEU A 136 -3.72 8.78 -10.01
N ARG A 137 -2.51 9.07 -10.50
CA ARG A 137 -1.27 8.54 -9.89
C ARG A 137 -1.06 9.05 -8.47
N TYR A 138 -1.34 10.32 -8.23
CA TYR A 138 -1.30 10.90 -6.88
C TYR A 138 -2.25 10.19 -5.93
N ALA A 139 -3.52 10.01 -6.34
CA ALA A 139 -4.53 9.30 -5.58
C ALA A 139 -4.12 7.84 -5.27
N ASN A 140 -3.51 7.14 -6.24
CA ASN A 140 -3.00 5.79 -6.06
C ASN A 140 -1.91 5.72 -4.98
N VAL A 141 -0.98 6.69 -4.96
CA VAL A 141 0.07 6.77 -3.92
C VAL A 141 -0.52 7.06 -2.55
N LEU A 142 -1.45 8.02 -2.45
CA LEU A 142 -2.17 8.32 -1.21
C LEU A 142 -2.85 7.08 -0.65
N ARG A 143 -3.56 6.32 -1.49
CA ARG A 143 -4.21 5.07 -1.10
C ARG A 143 -3.20 4.03 -0.62
N THR A 144 -2.07 3.88 -1.32
CA THR A 144 -0.99 2.95 -0.95
C THR A 144 -0.43 3.27 0.44
N LEU A 145 -0.27 4.54 0.75
CA LEU A 145 0.19 5.01 2.06
C LEU A 145 -0.91 5.01 3.14
N GLY A 146 -2.15 4.61 2.77
CA GLY A 146 -3.28 4.56 3.71
C GLY A 146 -3.88 5.93 4.04
N TYR A 147 -3.60 6.95 3.26
CA TYR A 147 -4.19 8.28 3.36
C TYR A 147 -5.55 8.29 2.67
N LEU A 148 -6.47 7.50 3.25
CA LEU A 148 -7.69 7.10 2.56
C LEU A 148 -8.67 8.25 2.31
N ASP A 149 -8.75 9.21 3.23
CA ASP A 149 -9.66 10.36 3.07
C ASP A 149 -9.17 11.29 1.96
N GLU A 150 -7.85 11.55 1.90
CA GLU A 150 -7.24 12.34 0.84
C GLU A 150 -7.36 11.62 -0.52
N ALA A 151 -7.08 10.32 -0.55
CA ALA A 151 -7.23 9.51 -1.76
C ALA A 151 -8.68 9.49 -2.25
N GLN A 152 -9.66 9.37 -1.33
CA GLN A 152 -11.08 9.42 -1.66
C GLN A 152 -11.45 10.77 -2.31
N ALA A 153 -10.97 11.88 -1.76
CA ALA A 153 -11.24 13.21 -2.33
C ALA A 153 -10.71 13.33 -3.78
N GLU A 154 -9.47 12.86 -4.02
CA GLU A 154 -8.88 12.89 -5.36
C GLU A 154 -9.63 11.99 -6.36
N TYR A 155 -9.99 10.76 -5.97
CA TYR A 155 -10.79 9.89 -6.85
C TYR A 155 -12.20 10.42 -7.10
N THR A 156 -12.83 11.05 -6.10
CA THR A 156 -14.14 11.69 -6.29
C THR A 156 -14.03 12.80 -7.33
N THR A 157 -13.02 13.66 -7.23
CA THR A 157 -12.77 14.70 -8.24
C THR A 157 -12.58 14.10 -9.63
N LEU A 158 -11.86 12.98 -9.76
CA LEU A 158 -11.65 12.31 -11.05
C LEU A 158 -12.95 11.80 -11.66
N VAL A 159 -13.80 11.11 -10.89
CA VAL A 159 -15.05 10.55 -11.41
C VAL A 159 -16.12 11.63 -11.67
N ASP A 160 -16.04 12.77 -11.01
CA ASP A 160 -16.89 13.92 -11.27
C ASP A 160 -16.49 14.62 -12.58
N GLN A 161 -15.19 14.69 -12.88
CA GLN A 161 -14.65 15.27 -14.14
C GLN A 161 -14.78 14.31 -15.32
N ASP A 162 -14.49 13.03 -15.11
CA ASP A 162 -14.61 11.97 -16.11
C ASP A 162 -15.29 10.74 -15.52
N PRO A 163 -16.62 10.62 -15.64
CA PRO A 163 -17.35 9.46 -15.16
C PRO A 163 -16.98 8.14 -15.86
N ALA A 164 -16.25 8.16 -16.98
CA ALA A 164 -15.77 6.96 -17.65
C ALA A 164 -14.45 6.41 -17.06
N GLN A 165 -13.84 7.10 -16.10
CA GLN A 165 -12.59 6.70 -15.45
C GLN A 165 -12.80 5.47 -14.53
N LEU A 166 -12.74 4.26 -15.11
CA LEU A 166 -13.06 3.01 -14.41
C LEU A 166 -12.10 2.71 -13.25
N GLU A 167 -10.80 3.05 -13.39
CA GLU A 167 -9.82 2.89 -12.32
C GLU A 167 -10.19 3.69 -11.07
N ALA A 168 -10.68 4.91 -11.25
CA ALA A 168 -11.08 5.76 -10.13
C ALA A 168 -12.30 5.19 -9.40
N TRP A 169 -13.31 4.68 -10.10
CA TRP A 169 -14.46 4.00 -9.50
C TRP A 169 -14.05 2.75 -8.72
N TYR A 170 -13.15 1.94 -9.29
CA TYR A 170 -12.64 0.75 -8.62
C TYR A 170 -11.92 1.09 -7.31
N ASN A 171 -11.08 2.11 -7.36
CA ASN A 171 -10.32 2.56 -6.20
C ASN A 171 -11.20 3.22 -5.13
N LEU A 172 -12.25 3.96 -5.50
CA LEU A 172 -13.26 4.46 -4.57
C LEU A 172 -13.96 3.31 -3.84
N ALA A 173 -14.38 2.27 -4.58
CA ALA A 173 -14.97 1.10 -3.96
C ALA A 173 -14.02 0.45 -2.95
N ALA A 174 -12.74 0.29 -3.31
CA ALA A 174 -11.72 -0.26 -2.42
C ALA A 174 -11.56 0.56 -1.13
N ILE A 175 -11.55 1.90 -1.23
CA ILE A 175 -11.49 2.79 -0.06
C ILE A 175 -12.72 2.61 0.82
N HIS A 176 -13.92 2.62 0.24
CA HIS A 176 -15.16 2.43 1.00
C HIS A 176 -15.20 1.10 1.73
N VAL A 177 -14.64 0.05 1.13
CA VAL A 177 -14.47 -1.24 1.81
C VAL A 177 -13.54 -1.13 3.00
N ALA A 178 -12.36 -0.55 2.80
CA ALA A 178 -11.38 -0.37 3.86
C ALA A 178 -11.95 0.43 5.05
N LEU A 179 -12.83 1.41 4.75
CA LEU A 179 -13.56 2.22 5.71
C LEU A 179 -14.86 1.55 6.23
N LYS A 180 -15.15 0.29 5.84
CA LYS A 180 -16.37 -0.48 6.21
C LYS A 180 -17.69 0.18 5.76
N ARG A 181 -17.65 1.01 4.73
CA ARG A 181 -18.80 1.71 4.13
C ARG A 181 -19.37 0.86 2.98
N LYS A 182 -20.02 -0.26 3.33
CA LYS A 182 -20.48 -1.26 2.34
C LYS A 182 -21.46 -0.72 1.29
N ARG A 183 -22.34 0.20 1.68
CA ARG A 183 -23.33 0.80 0.75
C ARG A 183 -22.65 1.66 -0.31
N GLU A 184 -21.70 2.48 0.08
CA GLU A 184 -20.92 3.34 -0.78
C GLU A 184 -20.02 2.51 -1.71
N ALA A 185 -19.41 1.46 -1.18
CA ALA A 185 -18.63 0.52 -1.98
C ALA A 185 -19.48 -0.10 -3.09
N LYS A 186 -20.67 -0.64 -2.73
CA LYS A 186 -21.62 -1.20 -3.71
C LYS A 186 -22.04 -0.17 -4.77
N LYS A 187 -22.32 1.08 -4.37
CA LYS A 187 -22.68 2.15 -5.28
C LYS A 187 -21.55 2.44 -6.29
N ALA A 188 -20.30 2.54 -5.83
CA ALA A 188 -19.16 2.77 -6.71
C ALA A 188 -18.94 1.60 -7.69
N LEU A 189 -19.09 0.35 -7.25
CA LEU A 189 -18.98 -0.82 -8.14
C LEU A 189 -20.09 -0.88 -9.18
N LEU A 190 -21.32 -0.50 -8.84
CA LEU A 190 -22.42 -0.40 -9.80
C LEU A 190 -22.16 0.68 -10.86
N GLN A 191 -21.61 1.84 -10.48
CA GLN A 191 -21.18 2.86 -11.43
C GLN A 191 -20.11 2.31 -12.39
N LEU A 192 -19.08 1.65 -11.84
CA LEU A 192 -18.03 1.02 -12.65
C LEU A 192 -18.61 0.04 -13.67
N VAL A 193 -19.45 -0.91 -13.25
CA VAL A 193 -20.04 -1.90 -14.14
C VAL A 193 -20.91 -1.24 -15.21
N GLY A 194 -21.74 -0.25 -14.84
CA GLY A 194 -22.57 0.49 -15.79
C GLY A 194 -21.74 1.25 -16.84
N LYS A 195 -20.63 1.90 -16.43
CA LYS A 195 -19.74 2.60 -17.35
C LYS A 195 -18.97 1.64 -18.26
N ALA A 196 -18.50 0.52 -17.70
CA ALA A 196 -17.84 -0.52 -18.50
C ALA A 196 -18.75 -1.12 -19.58
N GLN A 197 -20.06 -1.24 -19.31
CA GLN A 197 -21.05 -1.71 -20.31
C GLN A 197 -21.31 -0.69 -21.42
N GLN A 198 -21.14 0.60 -21.13
CA GLN A 198 -21.32 1.69 -22.11
C GLN A 198 -20.08 1.95 -22.95
N ALA A 199 -18.92 1.47 -22.55
CA ALA A 199 -17.67 1.65 -23.27
C ALA A 199 -17.68 0.84 -24.58
N SER A 200 -17.20 1.43 -25.66
CA SER A 200 -17.06 0.76 -26.96
C SER A 200 -16.00 -0.34 -26.98
N SER A 201 -14.97 -0.18 -26.15
CA SER A 201 -13.92 -1.16 -25.91
C SER A 201 -13.33 -0.98 -24.52
N LEU A 202 -12.82 -2.05 -23.93
CA LEU A 202 -12.10 -2.04 -22.66
C LEU A 202 -10.70 -2.61 -22.88
N ASN A 203 -9.70 -1.99 -22.28
CA ASN A 203 -8.40 -2.61 -22.20
C ASN A 203 -8.40 -3.75 -21.16
N GLN A 204 -7.32 -4.54 -21.11
CA GLN A 204 -7.24 -5.71 -20.24
C GLN A 204 -7.43 -5.38 -18.75
N SER A 205 -6.90 -4.26 -18.28
CA SER A 205 -7.04 -3.82 -16.88
C SER A 205 -8.48 -3.42 -16.58
N GLU A 206 -9.09 -2.64 -17.44
CA GLU A 206 -10.49 -2.19 -17.33
C GLU A 206 -11.47 -3.37 -17.33
N ALA A 207 -11.27 -4.32 -18.23
CA ALA A 207 -12.04 -5.57 -18.26
C ALA A 207 -11.89 -6.36 -16.95
N GLY A 208 -10.66 -6.42 -16.41
CA GLY A 208 -10.39 -7.06 -15.13
C GLY A 208 -11.10 -6.36 -13.96
N TRP A 209 -11.08 -5.03 -13.90
CA TRP A 209 -11.81 -4.28 -12.86
C TRP A 209 -13.33 -4.48 -12.97
N ALA A 210 -13.87 -4.45 -14.18
CA ALA A 210 -15.29 -4.67 -14.40
C ALA A 210 -15.71 -6.09 -14.00
N GLN A 211 -14.90 -7.10 -14.32
CA GLN A 211 -15.14 -8.48 -13.92
C GLN A 211 -15.07 -8.64 -12.39
N ASN A 212 -14.05 -8.12 -11.75
CA ASN A 212 -13.92 -8.15 -10.29
C ASN A 212 -15.12 -7.45 -9.61
N ALA A 213 -15.54 -6.29 -10.14
CA ALA A 213 -16.69 -5.58 -9.62
C ALA A 213 -17.98 -6.43 -9.67
N ARG A 214 -18.21 -7.19 -10.75
CA ARG A 214 -19.35 -8.11 -10.86
C ARG A 214 -19.28 -9.21 -9.80
N TYR A 215 -18.12 -9.85 -9.62
CA TYR A 215 -17.95 -10.86 -8.57
C TYR A 215 -18.29 -10.32 -7.17
N TYR A 216 -17.89 -9.09 -6.87
CA TYR A 216 -18.23 -8.44 -5.60
C TYR A 216 -19.73 -8.15 -5.45
N LEU A 217 -20.41 -7.81 -6.54
CA LEU A 217 -21.83 -7.51 -6.52
C LEU A 217 -22.71 -8.75 -6.44
N GLU A 218 -22.24 -9.87 -6.99
CA GLU A 218 -22.97 -11.15 -7.13
C GLU A 218 -22.77 -12.10 -5.97
N GLY A 219 -21.76 -11.91 -5.14
CA GLY A 219 -21.46 -12.91 -4.12
C GLY A 219 -20.45 -12.51 -3.05
N ASP A 220 -20.14 -13.49 -2.23
CA ASP A 220 -19.42 -13.45 -0.98
C ASP A 220 -17.90 -13.20 -1.07
N TRP A 221 -17.42 -12.48 -2.07
CA TRP A 221 -15.99 -12.19 -2.15
C TRP A 221 -15.58 -11.19 -1.06
N PRO A 222 -14.55 -11.49 -0.24
CA PRO A 222 -14.08 -10.56 0.77
C PRO A 222 -13.45 -9.33 0.09
N LEU A 223 -14.15 -8.20 0.16
CA LEU A 223 -13.68 -6.89 -0.31
C LEU A 223 -12.41 -6.39 0.43
N ASP A 224 -11.97 -7.09 1.46
CA ASP A 224 -10.88 -6.68 2.35
C ASP A 224 -9.48 -6.82 1.72
N GLU A 225 -9.35 -7.39 0.52
CA GLU A 225 -8.06 -7.83 -0.05
C GLU A 225 -7.64 -7.09 -1.32
N LEU A 226 -8.24 -5.92 -1.61
CA LEU A 226 -7.79 -5.12 -2.74
C LEU A 226 -6.39 -4.57 -2.48
N ILE A 227 -5.38 -5.24 -3.05
CA ILE A 227 -4.00 -4.76 -3.05
C ILE A 227 -3.95 -3.44 -3.82
N PRO A 228 -3.39 -2.36 -3.25
CA PRO A 228 -3.24 -1.10 -3.95
C PRO A 228 -2.48 -1.29 -5.27
N GLN A 229 -2.96 -0.68 -6.36
CA GLN A 229 -2.22 -0.68 -7.61
C GLN A 229 -0.85 -0.01 -7.43
N GLY A 230 0.18 -0.56 -8.07
CA GLY A 230 1.57 -0.10 -7.93
C GLY A 230 2.32 -0.71 -6.74
N VAL A 231 1.63 -1.42 -5.83
CA VAL A 231 2.29 -2.23 -4.81
C VAL A 231 2.46 -3.64 -5.34
N PHE A 232 3.70 -4.01 -5.61
CA PHE A 232 4.05 -5.39 -5.91
C PHE A 232 4.53 -6.05 -4.62
N GLU A 233 3.95 -7.20 -4.25
CA GLU A 233 4.61 -8.06 -3.29
C GLU A 233 5.94 -8.49 -3.95
N ALA A 234 7.03 -7.91 -3.47
CA ALA A 234 8.35 -8.33 -3.90
C ALA A 234 8.51 -9.79 -3.46
N ALA A 235 8.94 -10.64 -4.39
CA ALA A 235 9.30 -12.01 -4.04
C ALA A 235 10.24 -11.98 -2.83
N PRO A 236 10.00 -12.80 -1.79
CA PRO A 236 10.80 -12.75 -0.58
C PRO A 236 12.24 -13.06 -0.96
N PHE A 237 13.12 -12.12 -0.89
CA PHE A 237 14.59 -12.09 -1.00
C PHE A 237 15.30 -13.27 -1.72
N ARG A 238 14.57 -14.15 -2.43
CA ARG A 238 15.14 -15.33 -3.15
C ARG A 238 16.20 -14.93 -4.18
N ASP A 239 16.09 -13.69 -4.67
CA ASP A 239 17.04 -13.14 -5.63
C ASP A 239 18.10 -12.24 -4.98
N SER A 240 18.07 -12.06 -3.64
CA SER A 240 19.08 -11.27 -2.96
C SER A 240 20.44 -11.98 -2.98
N LEU A 241 21.52 -11.20 -3.09
CA LEU A 241 22.90 -11.72 -3.03
C LEU A 241 23.14 -12.51 -1.73
N ILE A 242 22.54 -12.10 -0.62
CA ILE A 242 22.66 -12.78 0.67
C ILE A 242 22.00 -14.16 0.62
N TRP A 243 20.81 -14.27 0.05
CA TRP A 243 20.14 -15.58 -0.07
C TRP A 243 20.91 -16.52 -0.98
N ARG A 244 21.39 -16.04 -2.14
CA ARG A 244 22.24 -16.83 -3.07
C ARG A 244 23.51 -17.29 -2.39
N SER A 245 24.22 -16.42 -1.69
CA SER A 245 25.44 -16.74 -0.94
C SER A 245 25.19 -17.77 0.16
N ASN A 246 24.06 -17.68 0.88
CA ASN A 246 23.68 -18.66 1.90
C ASN A 246 23.30 -20.03 1.30
N GLN A 247 22.67 -20.06 0.13
CA GLN A 247 22.39 -21.32 -0.58
C GLN A 247 23.66 -21.99 -1.09
N GLU A 248 24.63 -21.24 -1.56
CA GLU A 248 25.94 -21.75 -1.99
C GLU A 248 26.75 -22.33 -0.82
N ARG A 249 26.69 -21.66 0.35
CA ARG A 249 27.34 -22.16 1.59
C ARG A 249 26.71 -23.46 2.13
N ARG A 250 25.39 -23.65 1.94
CA ARG A 250 24.69 -24.88 2.37
C ARG A 250 24.92 -26.07 1.43
N LYS A 251 25.42 -25.82 0.23
CA LYS A 251 25.77 -26.88 -0.74
C LYS A 251 27.22 -27.37 -0.62
N ARG A 252 28.03 -26.72 0.20
CA ARG A 252 29.39 -27.11 0.58
C ARG A 252 29.38 -27.78 1.95
#